data_c1028ef14947b6730d24ed38e4517325
#
_entry.id   c1028ef14947b6730d24ed38e4517325
#
_cell.length_a   1.000
_cell.length_b   1.000
_cell.length_c   1.000
_cell.angle_alpha   90.00
_cell.angle_beta   90.00
_cell.angle_gamma   90.00
#
_symmetry.space_group_name_H-M   'P 1'
#
loop_
_entity.id
_entity.type
_entity.pdbx_description
1 polymer ?
#
loop_
_entity_poly.entity_id
_entity_poly.type
_entity_poly.pdbx_seq_one_letter_code
_entity_poly.pdbx_strand_id
1 'polypeptide(L)'
;MAAVKNRGVFRVQCISHNTTKDGLKSKLDSLLGDELEEFSLVHFQLVPACNGSQAQVAIFKYHPRIATRSPQVPSFLATPEPWFQLDGNDVFIDTEFYGLTQLFPVNPNDVKIDIVAISGLNSHAFGSWTSCSGVPENDKMWLSDFISKDEILKDSRVMTFGYDIKYRSKKQMWIEDHGDSFLTELDKARKTPKERDRPLVIIGHGFGGTIVTHAYVRSSEKTELEHIYNSITDIFLFGVPFQGINLDDVRSMVEEISDPTGQGEKMIEYIAYETSRHTTILDVFKNRIKERETRIFSFFETEKTPKVVKQEDGTFGRTGDLIIVVDRDSVKLGLEPLEKLFRAEGNHSTMVESTLEAAKYGVDQIQRNGIKRKRVRSSYGDDGNRANRPYRFSHPALRELHITDPRLDKERIESTKGGLFDDSYKWILGNPDFKKWRNDDQYHILWISGDPGKGKTMLLCGIVNELKRDNSAADGFYLSYFFCQGTDARINNATAVLRGLIFSLILQEESLGSHIQQIYDQVGQGAFEGINSWFRLSKVFGAILSDLIREPTNTVYLIIDALDECVSDLEKLLNLILKFVSTSSSPQIKWIVSSQN
;
A
#
# COMPACT_ATOMS: atom_id res chain seq x y z
N MET A 1 10.51 -11.60 27.15
CA MET A 1 9.46 -11.57 26.13
C MET A 1 8.58 -10.39 26.40
N ALA A 2 8.55 -9.39 25.52
CA ALA A 2 7.35 -8.59 25.44
C ALA A 2 6.27 -9.61 25.08
N ALA A 3 5.48 -10.02 26.06
CA ALA A 3 4.45 -11.03 25.86
C ALA A 3 3.58 -10.54 24.72
N VAL A 4 3.49 -11.31 23.65
CA VAL A 4 2.46 -11.13 22.63
C VAL A 4 1.16 -11.01 23.42
N LYS A 5 0.56 -9.81 23.41
CA LYS A 5 -0.55 -9.49 24.30
C LYS A 5 -1.84 -10.09 23.77
N ASN A 6 -1.95 -11.43 23.76
CA ASN A 6 -3.26 -12.04 23.47
C ASN A 6 -4.28 -11.77 24.59
N ARG A 7 -3.77 -11.33 25.77
CA ARG A 7 -4.56 -11.00 26.96
C ARG A 7 -5.51 -12.11 27.40
N GLY A 8 -5.13 -13.37 27.17
CA GLY A 8 -5.93 -14.53 27.53
C GLY A 8 -7.21 -14.70 26.71
N VAL A 9 -7.22 -14.19 25.47
CA VAL A 9 -8.31 -14.36 24.52
C VAL A 9 -8.02 -15.54 23.61
N PHE A 10 -9.01 -16.38 23.39
CA PHE A 10 -8.96 -17.60 22.61
C PHE A 10 -9.95 -17.51 21.44
N ARG A 11 -9.60 -18.16 20.33
CA ARG A 11 -10.45 -18.27 19.15
C ARG A 11 -10.68 -19.76 18.82
N VAL A 12 -11.92 -20.13 18.55
CA VAL A 12 -12.30 -21.43 18.00
C VAL A 12 -12.79 -21.25 16.60
N GLN A 13 -12.26 -22.02 15.66
CA GLN A 13 -12.64 -21.98 14.25
C GLN A 13 -13.41 -23.25 13.84
N CYS A 14 -13.98 -23.21 12.65
CA CYS A 14 -14.71 -24.34 12.05
C CYS A 14 -15.93 -24.85 12.84
N ILE A 15 -16.59 -23.99 13.60
CA ILE A 15 -17.81 -24.29 14.31
C ILE A 15 -18.97 -24.43 13.31
N SER A 16 -19.82 -25.44 13.48
CA SER A 16 -21.00 -25.62 12.63
C SER A 16 -21.95 -24.41 12.73
N HIS A 17 -22.55 -24.01 11.61
CA HIS A 17 -23.55 -22.93 11.57
C HIS A 17 -24.79 -23.21 12.40
N ASN A 18 -25.06 -24.49 12.74
CA ASN A 18 -26.19 -24.90 13.57
C ASN A 18 -25.89 -24.77 15.07
N THR A 19 -24.61 -24.59 15.45
CA THR A 19 -24.23 -24.46 16.86
C THR A 19 -24.74 -23.12 17.40
N THR A 20 -25.49 -23.19 18.49
CA THR A 20 -25.99 -21.99 19.17
C THR A 20 -24.97 -21.46 20.17
N LYS A 21 -25.07 -20.15 20.48
CA LYS A 21 -24.21 -19.52 21.49
C LYS A 21 -24.30 -20.22 22.83
N ASP A 22 -25.52 -20.57 23.27
CA ASP A 22 -25.78 -21.24 24.57
C ASP A 22 -25.26 -22.68 24.54
N GLY A 23 -25.40 -23.41 23.43
CA GLY A 23 -24.86 -24.75 23.28
C GLY A 23 -23.34 -24.77 23.39
N LEU A 24 -22.67 -23.84 22.70
CA LEU A 24 -21.21 -23.72 22.80
C LEU A 24 -20.77 -23.29 24.22
N LYS A 25 -21.50 -22.36 24.84
CA LYS A 25 -21.21 -21.96 26.23
C LYS A 25 -21.30 -23.16 27.17
N SER A 26 -22.39 -23.94 27.11
CA SER A 26 -22.56 -25.13 27.91
C SER A 26 -21.44 -26.16 27.72
N LYS A 27 -20.95 -26.27 26.46
CA LYS A 27 -19.80 -27.13 26.18
C LYS A 27 -18.50 -26.61 26.79
N LEU A 28 -18.22 -25.29 26.68
CA LEU A 28 -17.06 -24.66 27.30
C LEU A 28 -17.11 -24.77 28.83
N ASP A 29 -18.28 -24.58 29.42
CA ASP A 29 -18.49 -24.75 30.88
C ASP A 29 -18.26 -26.22 31.31
N SER A 30 -18.65 -27.19 30.46
CA SER A 30 -18.38 -28.61 30.73
C SER A 30 -16.90 -28.99 30.66
N LEU A 31 -16.12 -28.27 29.85
CA LEU A 31 -14.66 -28.48 29.73
C LEU A 31 -13.89 -27.93 30.94
N LEU A 32 -14.44 -26.95 31.65
CA LEU A 32 -13.88 -26.47 32.90
C LEU A 32 -13.99 -27.50 34.02
N GLY A 33 -15.04 -28.32 34.02
CA GLY A 33 -15.25 -29.31 35.06
C GLY A 33 -15.24 -28.68 36.48
N ASP A 34 -14.31 -29.16 37.30
CA ASP A 34 -14.14 -28.66 38.71
C ASP A 34 -13.60 -27.22 38.74
N GLU A 35 -12.96 -26.72 37.63
CA GLU A 35 -12.47 -25.35 37.53
C GLU A 35 -13.56 -24.31 37.24
N LEU A 36 -14.82 -24.71 37.06
CA LEU A 36 -15.94 -23.80 36.76
C LEU A 36 -16.17 -22.73 37.85
N GLU A 37 -15.86 -23.05 39.09
CA GLU A 37 -15.93 -22.11 40.22
C GLU A 37 -14.73 -21.14 40.25
N GLU A 38 -13.62 -21.51 39.62
CA GLU A 38 -12.37 -20.74 39.60
C GLU A 38 -12.31 -19.70 38.49
N PHE A 39 -13.00 -19.93 37.38
CA PHE A 39 -12.98 -19.06 36.19
C PHE A 39 -14.36 -18.51 35.85
N SER A 40 -14.37 -17.32 35.26
CA SER A 40 -15.56 -16.70 34.66
C SER A 40 -15.33 -16.39 33.19
N LEU A 41 -16.30 -16.68 32.34
CA LEU A 41 -16.31 -16.32 30.93
C LEU A 41 -16.68 -14.84 30.78
N VAL A 42 -15.69 -13.96 30.55
CA VAL A 42 -15.90 -12.50 30.60
C VAL A 42 -16.07 -11.87 29.19
N HIS A 43 -15.61 -12.54 28.16
CA HIS A 43 -15.86 -12.16 26.79
C HIS A 43 -16.28 -13.41 26.02
N PHE A 44 -17.39 -13.34 25.29
CA PHE A 44 -17.86 -14.47 24.51
C PHE A 44 -18.67 -14.01 23.31
N GLN A 45 -18.15 -14.23 22.13
CA GLN A 45 -18.79 -13.93 20.86
C GLN A 45 -18.84 -15.18 19.98
N LEU A 46 -19.94 -15.38 19.27
CA LEU A 46 -20.09 -16.39 18.22
C LEU A 46 -20.48 -15.63 16.94
N VAL A 47 -19.63 -15.69 15.93
CA VAL A 47 -19.70 -14.86 14.72
C VAL A 47 -19.53 -15.72 13.46
N PRO A 48 -20.00 -15.26 12.30
CA PRO A 48 -19.70 -15.91 11.03
C PRO A 48 -18.21 -15.95 10.73
N ALA A 49 -17.73 -17.04 10.11
CA ALA A 49 -16.37 -17.13 9.60
C ALA A 49 -16.17 -16.19 8.40
N CYS A 50 -15.01 -15.55 8.32
CA CYS A 50 -14.68 -14.63 7.21
C CYS A 50 -14.17 -15.33 5.94
N ASN A 51 -14.08 -16.66 5.92
CA ASN A 51 -13.54 -17.43 4.80
C ASN A 51 -14.57 -17.79 3.71
N GLY A 52 -15.78 -17.24 3.81
CA GLY A 52 -16.90 -17.50 2.90
C GLY A 52 -17.51 -18.89 3.03
N SER A 53 -17.16 -19.66 4.07
CA SER A 53 -17.86 -20.90 4.45
C SER A 53 -19.11 -20.56 5.28
N GLN A 54 -19.98 -21.55 5.46
CA GLN A 54 -21.12 -21.44 6.39
C GLN A 54 -20.72 -21.70 7.86
N ALA A 55 -19.41 -21.79 8.14
CA ALA A 55 -18.91 -22.01 9.49
C ALA A 55 -19.01 -20.75 10.35
N GLN A 56 -18.89 -20.96 11.66
CA GLN A 56 -18.82 -19.90 12.66
C GLN A 56 -17.45 -19.92 13.36
N VAL A 57 -17.13 -18.82 14.01
CA VAL A 57 -15.94 -18.61 14.84
C VAL A 57 -16.39 -18.15 16.22
N ALA A 58 -15.83 -18.71 17.27
CA ALA A 58 -16.04 -18.19 18.61
C ALA A 58 -14.79 -17.45 19.11
N ILE A 59 -15.00 -16.35 19.80
CA ILE A 59 -13.97 -15.59 20.50
C ILE A 59 -14.38 -15.57 21.96
N PHE A 60 -13.48 -15.98 22.86
CA PHE A 60 -13.79 -16.00 24.28
C PHE A 60 -12.56 -15.72 25.13
N LYS A 61 -12.81 -15.28 26.36
CA LYS A 61 -11.81 -15.02 27.39
C LYS A 61 -12.33 -15.51 28.73
N TYR A 62 -11.48 -16.25 29.44
CA TYR A 62 -11.71 -16.59 30.84
C TYR A 62 -10.93 -15.64 31.76
N HIS A 63 -11.50 -15.36 32.89
CA HIS A 63 -10.88 -14.59 33.96
C HIS A 63 -10.95 -15.38 35.28
N PRO A 64 -9.81 -15.52 36.01
CA PRO A 64 -9.84 -16.13 37.34
C PRO A 64 -10.68 -15.30 38.30
N ARG A 65 -11.58 -15.92 39.07
CA ARG A 65 -12.44 -15.27 40.05
C ARG A 65 -11.67 -14.78 41.26
N ILE A 66 -10.52 -15.39 41.55
CA ILE A 66 -9.63 -15.01 42.65
C ILE A 66 -8.35 -14.44 42.04
N ALA A 67 -7.99 -13.24 42.44
CA ALA A 67 -6.76 -12.58 41.99
C ALA A 67 -5.52 -13.38 42.45
N THR A 68 -4.85 -14.06 41.54
CA THR A 68 -3.58 -14.76 41.76
C THR A 68 -2.44 -13.97 41.13
N ARG A 69 -1.20 -14.14 41.66
CA ARG A 69 -0.02 -13.44 41.18
C ARG A 69 0.44 -13.91 39.77
N SER A 70 -0.09 -15.00 39.25
CA SER A 70 0.21 -15.52 37.90
C SER A 70 -1.07 -15.56 37.08
N PRO A 71 -1.03 -15.19 35.78
CA PRO A 71 -2.18 -15.35 34.89
C PRO A 71 -2.45 -16.84 34.73
N GLN A 72 -3.46 -17.34 35.45
CA GLN A 72 -3.92 -18.72 35.29
C GLN A 72 -4.91 -18.77 34.13
N VAL A 73 -4.74 -19.76 33.29
CA VAL A 73 -5.71 -20.15 32.26
C VAL A 73 -6.26 -21.52 32.64
N PRO A 74 -7.51 -21.84 32.29
CA PRO A 74 -8.07 -23.18 32.48
C PRO A 74 -7.16 -24.28 31.96
N SER A 75 -7.13 -25.42 32.64
CA SER A 75 -6.21 -26.52 32.34
C SER A 75 -6.35 -27.05 30.91
N PHE A 76 -7.57 -27.11 30.37
CA PHE A 76 -7.83 -27.56 29.01
C PHE A 76 -7.27 -26.59 27.94
N LEU A 77 -7.00 -25.33 28.27
CA LEU A 77 -6.39 -24.32 27.40
C LEU A 77 -4.87 -24.23 27.56
N ALA A 78 -4.30 -24.88 28.57
CA ALA A 78 -2.87 -24.83 28.86
C ALA A 78 -2.02 -25.76 27.96
N THR A 79 -2.64 -26.58 27.11
CA THR A 79 -1.97 -27.46 26.16
C THR A 79 -1.44 -26.67 24.96
N PRO A 80 -0.38 -27.10 24.28
CA PRO A 80 0.19 -26.40 23.13
C PRO A 80 -0.79 -26.20 21.95
N GLU A 81 -1.68 -27.17 21.74
CA GLU A 81 -2.69 -27.17 20.68
C GLU A 81 -4.03 -27.63 21.26
N PRO A 82 -4.74 -26.76 22.01
CA PRO A 82 -5.98 -27.15 22.65
C PRO A 82 -7.07 -27.42 21.61
N TRP A 83 -7.83 -28.50 21.81
CA TRP A 83 -8.95 -28.89 20.97
C TRP A 83 -10.05 -29.56 21.78
N PHE A 84 -11.26 -29.64 21.23
CA PHE A 84 -12.35 -30.41 21.81
C PHE A 84 -13.35 -30.84 20.74
N GLN A 85 -14.21 -31.81 21.09
CA GLN A 85 -15.30 -32.23 20.20
C GLN A 85 -16.56 -31.39 20.42
N LEU A 86 -17.11 -30.88 19.31
CA LEU A 86 -18.35 -30.14 19.28
C LEU A 86 -19.22 -30.66 18.14
N ASP A 87 -20.44 -31.12 18.45
CA ASP A 87 -21.40 -31.65 17.47
C ASP A 87 -20.78 -32.75 16.56
N GLY A 88 -19.90 -33.58 17.12
CA GLY A 88 -19.23 -34.68 16.42
C GLY A 88 -18.01 -34.26 15.58
N ASN A 89 -17.64 -32.99 15.58
CA ASN A 89 -16.47 -32.47 14.89
C ASN A 89 -15.37 -32.06 15.87
N ASP A 90 -14.12 -32.26 15.46
CA ASP A 90 -12.96 -31.74 16.20
C ASP A 90 -12.81 -30.26 15.90
N VAL A 91 -12.78 -29.44 16.90
CA VAL A 91 -12.56 -27.99 16.82
C VAL A 91 -11.30 -27.59 17.56
N PHE A 92 -10.49 -26.78 16.92
CA PHE A 92 -9.20 -26.34 17.44
C PHE A 92 -9.29 -24.94 18.00
N ILE A 93 -8.56 -24.71 19.09
CA ILE A 93 -8.48 -23.41 19.75
C ILE A 93 -7.13 -22.80 19.40
N ASP A 94 -7.13 -21.56 18.96
CA ASP A 94 -5.90 -20.80 18.71
C ASP A 94 -5.88 -19.50 19.51
N THR A 95 -4.68 -18.98 19.71
CA THR A 95 -4.42 -17.71 20.37
C THR A 95 -3.78 -16.69 19.45
N GLU A 96 -3.49 -17.04 18.20
CA GLU A 96 -2.73 -16.22 17.28
C GLU A 96 -3.60 -15.34 16.39
N PHE A 97 -4.83 -15.77 16.15
CA PHE A 97 -5.81 -15.05 15.32
C PHE A 97 -5.34 -14.76 13.90
N TYR A 98 -4.56 -15.68 13.28
CA TYR A 98 -4.14 -15.50 11.88
C TYR A 98 -5.34 -15.48 10.94
N GLY A 99 -5.25 -14.65 9.87
CA GLY A 99 -6.33 -14.38 8.92
C GLY A 99 -7.36 -13.39 9.45
N LEU A 100 -8.49 -13.28 8.75
CA LEU A 100 -9.58 -12.39 9.14
C LEU A 100 -10.46 -13.00 10.23
N THR A 101 -10.76 -12.20 11.24
CA THR A 101 -11.67 -12.57 12.34
C THR A 101 -12.71 -11.46 12.54
N GLN A 102 -14.00 -11.76 12.41
CA GLN A 102 -15.09 -10.85 12.76
C GLN A 102 -15.20 -10.76 14.28
N LEU A 103 -15.43 -9.57 14.82
CA LEU A 103 -15.33 -9.31 16.27
C LEU A 103 -16.64 -9.44 17.04
N PHE A 104 -17.77 -9.16 16.39
CA PHE A 104 -19.11 -9.29 17.00
C PHE A 104 -20.14 -9.67 15.93
N PRO A 105 -21.26 -10.31 16.33
CA PRO A 105 -22.30 -10.67 15.39
C PRO A 105 -23.05 -9.44 14.90
N VAL A 106 -23.34 -9.42 13.60
CA VAL A 106 -24.19 -8.42 12.96
C VAL A 106 -25.09 -9.13 11.96
N ASN A 107 -26.31 -8.67 11.80
CA ASN A 107 -27.21 -9.25 10.81
C ASN A 107 -26.66 -8.97 9.39
N PRO A 108 -26.33 -10.00 8.58
CA PRO A 108 -25.72 -9.81 7.25
C PRO A 108 -26.53 -8.91 6.30
N ASN A 109 -27.86 -8.86 6.51
CA ASN A 109 -28.74 -8.02 5.70
C ASN A 109 -28.64 -6.53 6.03
N ASP A 110 -28.27 -6.19 7.25
CA ASP A 110 -28.23 -4.82 7.76
C ASP A 110 -26.83 -4.21 7.64
N VAL A 111 -25.79 -5.01 7.34
CA VAL A 111 -24.42 -4.52 7.23
C VAL A 111 -24.28 -3.48 6.13
N LYS A 112 -23.86 -2.27 6.52
CA LYS A 112 -23.69 -1.11 5.65
C LYS A 112 -22.23 -0.87 5.26
N ILE A 113 -21.29 -1.20 6.13
CA ILE A 113 -19.86 -0.91 6.00
C ILE A 113 -19.05 -2.10 6.52
N ASP A 114 -17.94 -2.41 5.86
CA ASP A 114 -16.90 -3.29 6.41
C ASP A 114 -15.77 -2.44 7.00
N ILE A 115 -15.32 -2.78 8.20
CA ILE A 115 -14.17 -2.16 8.87
C ILE A 115 -13.15 -3.26 9.15
N VAL A 116 -11.90 -3.08 8.71
CA VAL A 116 -10.82 -4.04 8.97
C VAL A 116 -9.65 -3.36 9.64
N ALA A 117 -9.19 -3.91 10.76
CA ALA A 117 -8.05 -3.39 11.51
C ALA A 117 -6.85 -4.34 11.41
N ILE A 118 -5.67 -3.76 11.12
CA ILE A 118 -4.38 -4.45 10.96
C ILE A 118 -3.40 -3.88 11.97
N SER A 119 -2.96 -4.69 12.91
CA SER A 119 -2.03 -4.28 13.98
C SER A 119 -0.57 -4.28 13.49
N GLY A 120 0.32 -3.68 14.28
CA GLY A 120 1.72 -3.48 13.95
C GLY A 120 2.61 -4.72 14.15
N LEU A 121 3.91 -4.46 14.12
CA LEU A 121 4.96 -5.46 14.29
C LEU A 121 4.91 -6.08 15.70
N ASN A 122 5.12 -7.40 15.81
CA ASN A 122 5.11 -8.13 17.08
C ASN A 122 3.89 -7.83 17.95
N SER A 123 2.75 -7.60 17.31
CA SER A 123 1.48 -7.30 17.93
C SER A 123 0.49 -8.47 17.80
N HIS A 124 -0.68 -8.35 18.40
CA HIS A 124 -1.71 -9.36 18.37
C HIS A 124 -3.00 -8.82 17.77
N ALA A 125 -3.63 -9.56 16.84
CA ALA A 125 -4.81 -9.09 16.09
C ALA A 125 -5.98 -8.66 16.95
N PHE A 126 -6.12 -9.19 18.15
CA PHE A 126 -7.14 -8.80 19.13
C PHE A 126 -6.54 -7.89 20.23
N GLY A 127 -5.45 -8.34 20.86
CA GLY A 127 -4.91 -7.71 22.05
C GLY A 127 -4.37 -6.29 21.85
N SER A 128 -3.92 -5.96 20.65
CA SER A 128 -3.39 -4.61 20.34
C SER A 128 -4.46 -3.52 20.30
N TRP A 129 -5.73 -3.90 20.17
CA TRP A 129 -6.88 -3.00 20.14
C TRP A 129 -7.64 -2.97 21.48
N THR A 130 -7.06 -3.61 22.51
CA THR A 130 -7.66 -3.72 23.84
C THR A 130 -6.95 -2.79 24.82
N SER A 131 -7.68 -1.93 25.51
CA SER A 131 -7.15 -1.02 26.52
C SER A 131 -6.50 -1.79 27.68
N CYS A 132 -5.56 -1.16 28.38
CA CYS A 132 -4.88 -1.72 29.54
C CYS A 132 -5.22 -0.88 30.77
N SER A 133 -6.33 -1.20 31.43
CA SER A 133 -6.80 -0.50 32.63
C SER A 133 -6.02 -0.89 33.90
N GLY A 134 -5.16 -1.92 33.83
CA GLY A 134 -4.54 -2.53 35.01
C GLY A 134 -5.47 -3.46 35.81
N VAL A 135 -6.76 -3.45 35.48
CA VAL A 135 -7.80 -4.35 36.01
C VAL A 135 -8.40 -5.08 34.80
N PRO A 136 -8.05 -6.35 34.55
CA PRO A 136 -8.41 -7.08 33.33
C PRO A 136 -9.91 -7.12 32.99
N GLU A 137 -10.76 -6.98 33.99
CA GLU A 137 -12.23 -6.90 33.84
C GLU A 137 -12.69 -5.59 33.21
N ASN A 138 -11.91 -4.53 33.37
CA ASN A 138 -12.16 -3.21 32.81
C ASN A 138 -11.51 -3.00 31.43
N ASP A 139 -10.69 -3.94 30.99
CA ASP A 139 -10.09 -3.90 29.65
C ASP A 139 -11.17 -3.92 28.58
N LYS A 140 -11.10 -2.99 27.63
CA LYS A 140 -12.06 -2.86 26.54
C LYS A 140 -11.36 -3.02 25.19
N MET A 141 -11.84 -3.96 24.40
CA MET A 141 -11.51 -4.10 22.99
C MET A 141 -12.39 -3.14 22.20
N TRP A 142 -11.92 -1.91 21.98
CA TRP A 142 -12.75 -0.82 21.49
C TRP A 142 -13.44 -1.09 20.15
N LEU A 143 -12.79 -1.84 19.23
CA LEU A 143 -13.38 -2.25 17.97
C LEU A 143 -14.62 -3.15 18.13
N SER A 144 -14.71 -3.89 19.24
CA SER A 144 -15.87 -4.72 19.56
C SER A 144 -16.80 -4.03 20.58
N ASP A 145 -16.24 -3.57 21.70
CA ASP A 145 -17.05 -3.15 22.84
C ASP A 145 -17.74 -1.80 22.64
N PHE A 146 -17.15 -0.92 21.82
CA PHE A 146 -17.71 0.41 21.56
C PHE A 146 -18.44 0.47 20.23
N ILE A 147 -17.84 -0.07 19.14
CA ILE A 147 -18.46 -0.01 17.81
C ILE A 147 -19.80 -0.75 17.78
N SER A 148 -19.90 -1.91 18.45
CA SER A 148 -21.14 -2.69 18.48
C SER A 148 -22.31 -1.99 19.19
N LYS A 149 -22.02 -0.97 20.01
CA LYS A 149 -23.01 -0.20 20.79
C LYS A 149 -23.25 1.20 20.24
N ASP A 150 -22.42 1.65 19.30
CA ASP A 150 -22.55 2.98 18.73
C ASP A 150 -23.70 3.04 17.73
N GLU A 151 -24.55 4.03 17.84
CA GLU A 151 -25.77 4.19 17.03
C GLU A 151 -25.48 4.26 15.53
N ILE A 152 -24.32 4.78 15.14
CA ILE A 152 -23.91 4.98 13.76
C ILE A 152 -23.19 3.75 13.22
N LEU A 153 -22.39 3.10 14.07
CA LEU A 153 -21.45 2.05 13.69
C LEU A 153 -21.93 0.63 13.93
N LYS A 154 -22.98 0.41 14.71
CA LYS A 154 -23.51 -0.92 15.10
C LYS A 154 -23.86 -1.82 13.92
N ASP A 155 -24.21 -1.22 12.77
CA ASP A 155 -24.50 -1.93 11.52
C ASP A 155 -23.23 -2.15 10.66
N SER A 156 -22.04 -2.09 11.25
CA SER A 156 -20.77 -2.37 10.57
C SER A 156 -20.29 -3.78 10.85
N ARG A 157 -19.76 -4.47 9.83
CA ARG A 157 -19.03 -5.71 10.04
C ARG A 157 -17.59 -5.36 10.35
N VAL A 158 -17.18 -5.55 11.60
CA VAL A 158 -15.84 -5.21 12.08
C VAL A 158 -14.99 -6.46 12.19
N MET A 159 -13.81 -6.42 11.60
CA MET A 159 -12.88 -7.53 11.52
C MET A 159 -11.47 -7.08 11.91
N THR A 160 -10.67 -8.01 12.39
CA THR A 160 -9.22 -7.84 12.54
C THR A 160 -8.50 -8.80 11.61
N PHE A 161 -7.34 -8.41 11.09
CA PHE A 161 -6.46 -9.26 10.33
C PHE A 161 -5.20 -9.57 11.13
N GLY A 162 -4.99 -10.85 11.41
CA GLY A 162 -3.79 -11.38 12.07
C GLY A 162 -2.82 -11.97 11.07
N TYR A 163 -1.54 -11.76 11.28
CA TYR A 163 -0.46 -12.26 10.42
C TYR A 163 0.78 -12.60 11.26
N ASP A 164 1.62 -13.52 10.75
CA ASP A 164 2.80 -13.99 11.47
C ASP A 164 4.01 -13.10 11.16
N ILE A 165 4.24 -12.14 12.02
CA ILE A 165 5.43 -11.28 12.00
C ILE A 165 6.06 -11.23 13.40
N LYS A 166 6.37 -12.41 13.92
CA LYS A 166 7.13 -12.54 15.16
C LYS A 166 8.62 -12.56 14.85
N TYR A 167 9.41 -11.88 15.66
CA TYR A 167 10.88 -11.93 15.59
C TYR A 167 11.48 -13.35 15.58
N ARG A 168 10.68 -14.38 15.87
CA ARG A 168 11.05 -15.79 15.89
C ARG A 168 10.33 -16.65 14.85
N SER A 169 9.68 -16.04 13.86
CA SER A 169 9.03 -16.83 12.81
C SER A 169 10.07 -17.60 11.98
N LYS A 170 9.85 -18.91 11.79
CA LYS A 170 10.69 -19.75 10.91
C LYS A 170 10.45 -19.47 9.43
N LYS A 171 9.41 -18.69 9.09
CA LYS A 171 9.06 -18.33 7.72
C LYS A 171 9.51 -16.89 7.45
N GLN A 172 10.36 -16.71 6.47
CA GLN A 172 10.70 -15.39 5.95
C GLN A 172 9.60 -14.98 4.96
N MET A 173 8.67 -14.16 5.41
CA MET A 173 7.63 -13.57 4.55
C MET A 173 7.89 -12.07 4.44
N TRP A 174 7.77 -11.56 3.23
CA TRP A 174 7.91 -10.13 2.95
C TRP A 174 6.61 -9.37 3.26
N ILE A 175 6.67 -8.05 3.42
CA ILE A 175 5.48 -7.20 3.63
C ILE A 175 4.46 -7.42 2.51
N GLU A 176 4.94 -7.56 1.29
CA GLU A 176 4.14 -7.85 0.10
C GLU A 176 3.33 -9.14 0.25
N ASP A 177 3.95 -10.21 0.79
CA ASP A 177 3.27 -11.49 1.04
C ASP A 177 2.14 -11.33 2.07
N HIS A 178 2.35 -10.49 3.09
CA HIS A 178 1.31 -10.18 4.06
C HIS A 178 0.20 -9.33 3.44
N GLY A 179 0.53 -8.40 2.53
CA GLY A 179 -0.44 -7.65 1.74
C GLY A 179 -1.27 -8.55 0.82
N ASP A 180 -0.63 -9.47 0.09
CA ASP A 180 -1.32 -10.43 -0.78
C ASP A 180 -2.17 -11.43 0.04
N SER A 181 -1.69 -11.87 1.22
CA SER A 181 -2.45 -12.69 2.15
C SER A 181 -3.69 -11.97 2.67
N PHE A 182 -3.56 -10.70 3.07
CA PHE A 182 -4.67 -9.87 3.50
C PHE A 182 -5.74 -9.71 2.40
N LEU A 183 -5.32 -9.42 1.17
CA LEU A 183 -6.23 -9.29 0.03
C LEU A 183 -6.94 -10.60 -0.30
N THR A 184 -6.23 -11.73 -0.18
CA THR A 184 -6.81 -13.06 -0.39
C THR A 184 -7.90 -13.37 0.63
N GLU A 185 -7.66 -13.08 1.90
CA GLU A 185 -8.66 -13.28 2.96
C GLU A 185 -9.85 -12.31 2.81
N LEU A 186 -9.58 -11.08 2.39
CA LEU A 186 -10.61 -10.07 2.18
C LEU A 186 -11.51 -10.41 0.98
N ASP A 187 -10.94 -10.94 -0.12
CA ASP A 187 -11.73 -11.44 -1.27
C ASP A 187 -12.63 -12.63 -0.87
N LYS A 188 -12.11 -13.56 -0.05
CA LYS A 188 -12.91 -14.66 0.50
C LYS A 188 -14.07 -14.15 1.36
N ALA A 189 -13.88 -13.06 2.10
CA ALA A 189 -14.90 -12.47 2.97
C ALA A 189 -15.94 -11.63 2.22
N ARG A 190 -15.71 -11.27 0.95
CA ARG A 190 -16.53 -10.36 0.14
C ARG A 190 -16.94 -10.99 -1.20
N LYS A 191 -17.61 -12.13 -1.16
CA LYS A 191 -17.94 -12.95 -2.34
C LYS A 191 -19.16 -12.48 -3.11
N THR A 192 -20.20 -12.02 -2.40
CA THR A 192 -21.45 -11.63 -3.05
C THR A 192 -21.36 -10.22 -3.64
N PRO A 193 -22.13 -9.91 -4.71
CA PRO A 193 -22.15 -8.55 -5.27
C PRO A 193 -22.43 -7.47 -4.21
N LYS A 194 -23.37 -7.75 -3.28
CA LYS A 194 -23.70 -6.82 -2.17
C LYS A 194 -22.51 -6.57 -1.26
N GLU A 195 -21.70 -7.59 -0.97
CA GLU A 195 -20.49 -7.46 -0.16
C GLU A 195 -19.38 -6.74 -0.92
N ARG A 196 -19.21 -7.04 -2.21
CA ARG A 196 -18.20 -6.38 -3.08
C ARG A 196 -18.47 -4.88 -3.24
N ASP A 197 -19.74 -4.48 -3.29
CA ASP A 197 -20.12 -3.07 -3.40
C ASP A 197 -20.15 -2.31 -2.07
N ARG A 198 -20.02 -3.02 -0.95
CA ARG A 198 -20.07 -2.42 0.38
C ARG A 198 -18.85 -1.55 0.62
N PRO A 199 -19.00 -0.31 1.13
CA PRO A 199 -17.86 0.53 1.52
C PRO A 199 -16.92 -0.20 2.49
N LEU A 200 -15.62 -0.01 2.32
CA LEU A 200 -14.57 -0.61 3.12
C LEU A 200 -13.72 0.48 3.77
N VAL A 201 -13.60 0.40 5.08
CA VAL A 201 -12.70 1.21 5.90
C VAL A 201 -11.56 0.32 6.38
N ILE A 202 -10.33 0.78 6.22
CA ILE A 202 -9.15 0.05 6.69
C ILE A 202 -8.44 0.86 7.76
N ILE A 203 -8.07 0.19 8.84
CA ILE A 203 -7.33 0.76 9.98
C ILE A 203 -5.99 0.06 10.05
N GLY A 204 -4.89 0.80 9.94
CA GLY A 204 -3.52 0.30 10.09
C GLY A 204 -2.81 0.95 11.26
N HIS A 205 -2.12 0.17 12.09
CA HIS A 205 -1.28 0.66 13.17
C HIS A 205 0.18 0.29 12.94
N GLY A 206 1.07 1.25 13.04
CA GLY A 206 2.51 1.04 12.84
C GLY A 206 2.78 0.30 11.53
N PHE A 207 3.45 -0.83 11.60
CA PHE A 207 3.76 -1.68 10.44
C PHE A 207 2.52 -2.24 9.71
N GLY A 208 1.39 -2.38 10.41
CA GLY A 208 0.11 -2.72 9.78
C GLY A 208 -0.32 -1.69 8.74
N GLY A 209 0.03 -0.41 8.93
CA GLY A 209 -0.20 0.63 7.93
C GLY A 209 0.64 0.45 6.66
N THR A 210 1.85 -0.08 6.77
CA THR A 210 2.68 -0.44 5.61
C THR A 210 2.03 -1.59 4.81
N ILE A 211 1.49 -2.61 5.50
CA ILE A 211 0.71 -3.68 4.83
C ILE A 211 -0.51 -3.09 4.11
N VAL A 212 -1.22 -2.14 4.72
CA VAL A 212 -2.34 -1.43 4.08
C VAL A 212 -1.89 -0.72 2.81
N THR A 213 -0.74 -0.03 2.84
CA THR A 213 -0.18 0.67 1.68
C THR A 213 0.08 -0.31 0.53
N HIS A 214 0.76 -1.43 0.80
CA HIS A 214 1.02 -2.49 -0.18
C HIS A 214 -0.27 -3.10 -0.72
N ALA A 215 -1.21 -3.46 0.15
CA ALA A 215 -2.49 -4.04 -0.24
C ALA A 215 -3.33 -3.08 -1.10
N TYR A 216 -3.33 -1.79 -0.77
CA TYR A 216 -4.02 -0.77 -1.56
C TYR A 216 -3.46 -0.67 -2.99
N VAL A 217 -2.12 -0.56 -3.10
CA VAL A 217 -1.44 -0.53 -4.41
C VAL A 217 -1.71 -1.83 -5.16
N ARG A 218 -1.52 -2.98 -4.52
CA ARG A 218 -1.70 -4.29 -5.13
C ARG A 218 -3.13 -4.54 -5.62
N SER A 219 -4.13 -4.10 -4.84
CA SER A 219 -5.54 -4.20 -5.26
C SER A 219 -5.87 -3.29 -6.44
N SER A 220 -5.15 -2.18 -6.63
CA SER A 220 -5.30 -1.30 -7.80
C SER A 220 -4.68 -1.87 -9.07
N GLU A 221 -3.77 -2.85 -8.95
CA GLU A 221 -3.04 -3.44 -10.06
C GLU A 221 -3.69 -4.72 -10.61
N LYS A 222 -4.45 -5.44 -9.77
CA LYS A 222 -5.05 -6.74 -10.12
C LYS A 222 -6.54 -6.59 -10.41
N THR A 223 -6.95 -6.97 -11.61
CA THR A 223 -8.37 -6.88 -12.05
C THR A 223 -9.31 -7.68 -11.16
N GLU A 224 -8.88 -8.87 -10.71
CA GLU A 224 -9.65 -9.72 -9.80
C GLU A 224 -9.89 -9.07 -8.43
N LEU A 225 -9.05 -8.13 -8.03
CA LEU A 225 -9.13 -7.40 -6.76
C LEU A 225 -9.69 -5.97 -6.91
N GLU A 226 -10.06 -5.56 -8.12
CA GLU A 226 -10.58 -4.21 -8.41
C GLU A 226 -11.80 -3.87 -7.54
N HIS A 227 -12.64 -4.85 -7.22
CA HIS A 227 -13.79 -4.65 -6.34
C HIS A 227 -13.38 -4.26 -4.92
N ILE A 228 -12.22 -4.74 -4.41
CA ILE A 228 -11.66 -4.33 -3.12
C ILE A 228 -11.16 -2.88 -3.24
N TYR A 229 -10.30 -2.61 -4.23
CA TYR A 229 -9.79 -1.26 -4.48
C TYR A 229 -10.91 -0.22 -4.60
N ASN A 230 -11.94 -0.55 -5.39
CA ASN A 230 -13.09 0.33 -5.62
C ASN A 230 -13.96 0.55 -4.38
N SER A 231 -13.95 -0.35 -3.42
CA SER A 231 -14.75 -0.23 -2.19
C SER A 231 -14.05 0.52 -1.07
N ILE A 232 -12.71 0.66 -1.09
CA ILE A 232 -11.97 1.38 -0.04
C ILE A 232 -12.32 2.87 -0.12
N THR A 233 -12.94 3.38 0.94
CA THR A 233 -13.38 4.79 1.04
C THR A 233 -12.50 5.59 1.97
N ASP A 234 -12.02 4.98 3.05
CA ASP A 234 -11.30 5.65 4.12
C ASP A 234 -10.19 4.74 4.67
N ILE A 235 -9.07 5.35 5.00
CA ILE A 235 -7.93 4.66 5.61
C ILE A 235 -7.50 5.45 6.85
N PHE A 236 -7.44 4.78 7.99
CA PHE A 236 -6.99 5.31 9.27
C PHE A 236 -5.61 4.74 9.59
N LEU A 237 -4.63 5.59 9.81
CA LEU A 237 -3.22 5.22 9.95
C LEU A 237 -2.67 5.75 11.28
N PHE A 238 -2.45 4.83 12.21
CA PHE A 238 -1.96 5.15 13.55
C PHE A 238 -0.46 4.91 13.66
N GLY A 239 0.30 5.97 13.87
CA GLY A 239 1.76 5.88 14.05
C GLY A 239 2.45 5.12 12.90
N VAL A 240 2.08 5.38 11.65
CA VAL A 240 2.70 4.75 10.48
C VAL A 240 3.85 5.63 9.98
N PRO A 241 5.10 5.12 9.98
CA PRO A 241 6.28 5.93 9.68
C PRO A 241 6.55 6.06 8.18
N PHE A 242 5.82 6.89 7.48
CA PHE A 242 5.98 7.08 6.03
C PHE A 242 7.28 7.77 5.62
N GLN A 243 7.86 8.58 6.50
CA GLN A 243 9.15 9.25 6.26
C GLN A 243 10.35 8.46 6.84
N GLY A 244 10.11 7.22 7.26
CA GLY A 244 11.11 6.34 7.85
C GLY A 244 11.09 6.33 9.38
N ILE A 245 11.83 5.37 9.94
CA ILE A 245 12.05 5.19 11.38
C ILE A 245 13.53 5.42 11.64
N ASN A 246 13.86 5.93 12.81
CA ASN A 246 15.25 5.93 13.27
C ASN A 246 15.71 4.48 13.49
N LEU A 247 16.55 3.99 12.58
CA LEU A 247 17.04 2.60 12.59
C LEU A 247 17.87 2.28 13.83
N ASP A 248 18.56 3.28 14.44
CA ASP A 248 19.34 3.07 15.65
C ASP A 248 18.44 2.79 16.86
N ASP A 249 17.28 3.45 16.93
CA ASP A 249 16.26 3.15 17.96
C ASP A 249 15.65 1.76 17.77
N VAL A 250 15.36 1.36 16.53
CA VAL A 250 14.86 0.01 16.22
C VAL A 250 15.94 -1.04 16.51
N ARG A 251 17.21 -0.78 16.12
CA ARG A 251 18.33 -1.67 16.37
C ARG A 251 18.53 -1.89 17.87
N SER A 252 18.53 -0.82 18.67
CA SER A 252 18.66 -0.94 20.13
C SER A 252 17.53 -1.77 20.75
N MET A 253 16.31 -1.68 20.24
CA MET A 253 15.19 -2.51 20.70
C MET A 253 15.34 -4.00 20.32
N VAL A 254 15.97 -4.30 19.19
CA VAL A 254 16.15 -5.65 18.68
C VAL A 254 17.39 -6.31 19.27
N GLU A 255 18.50 -5.60 19.43
CA GLU A 255 19.75 -6.08 20.05
C GLU A 255 19.54 -6.48 21.51
N GLU A 256 18.74 -5.75 22.26
CA GLU A 256 18.38 -6.10 23.64
C GLU A 256 17.52 -7.37 23.72
N ILE A 257 16.77 -7.71 22.66
CA ILE A 257 15.96 -8.94 22.58
C ILE A 257 16.85 -10.19 22.35
N SER A 258 18.17 -10.09 22.45
CA SER A 258 19.18 -11.15 22.32
C SER A 258 18.67 -12.40 21.62
N ASP A 259 18.73 -12.42 20.30
CA ASP A 259 18.40 -13.60 19.52
C ASP A 259 19.70 -14.35 19.14
N PRO A 260 19.98 -15.53 19.75
CA PRO A 260 21.13 -16.33 19.39
C PRO A 260 21.12 -16.81 17.94
N THR A 261 20.00 -16.61 17.21
CA THR A 261 19.81 -17.08 15.84
C THR A 261 20.07 -16.00 14.78
N GLY A 262 20.39 -14.75 15.17
CA GLY A 262 20.65 -13.64 14.26
C GLY A 262 19.42 -13.18 13.45
N GLN A 263 18.21 -13.55 13.85
CA GLN A 263 16.99 -13.17 13.16
C GLN A 263 16.62 -11.70 13.41
N GLY A 264 17.01 -11.14 14.55
CA GLY A 264 16.82 -9.74 14.86
C GLY A 264 17.57 -8.83 13.90
N GLU A 265 18.82 -9.14 13.56
CA GLU A 265 19.61 -8.41 12.59
C GLU A 265 18.98 -8.43 11.18
N LYS A 266 18.51 -9.60 10.75
CA LYS A 266 17.79 -9.73 9.47
C LYS A 266 16.51 -8.92 9.42
N MET A 267 15.82 -8.76 10.56
CA MET A 267 14.62 -7.92 10.65
C MET A 267 14.96 -6.43 10.54
N ILE A 268 16.08 -5.99 11.12
CA ILE A 268 16.57 -4.61 10.98
C ILE A 268 16.97 -4.34 9.53
N GLU A 269 17.72 -5.27 8.92
CA GLU A 269 18.06 -5.19 7.50
C GLU A 269 16.82 -5.14 6.62
N TYR A 270 15.80 -5.94 6.97
CA TYR A 270 14.52 -5.94 6.29
C TYR A 270 13.78 -4.60 6.42
N ILE A 271 13.68 -4.04 7.63
CA ILE A 271 13.07 -2.72 7.85
C ILE A 271 13.86 -1.63 7.11
N ALA A 272 15.19 -1.69 7.11
CA ALA A 272 16.05 -0.77 6.37
C ALA A 272 15.87 -0.90 4.86
N TYR A 273 15.81 -2.11 4.35
CA TYR A 273 15.54 -2.41 2.94
C TYR A 273 14.16 -1.93 2.53
N GLU A 274 13.14 -2.25 3.31
CA GLU A 274 11.78 -1.78 3.06
C GLU A 274 11.67 -0.25 3.14
N THR A 275 12.39 0.42 4.03
CA THR A 275 12.44 1.88 4.09
C THR A 275 12.96 2.46 2.77
N SER A 276 13.98 1.84 2.15
CA SER A 276 14.51 2.27 0.86
C SER A 276 13.56 1.97 -0.32
N ARG A 277 12.82 0.87 -0.26
CA ARG A 277 11.86 0.41 -1.27
C ARG A 277 10.48 1.04 -1.09
N HIS A 278 10.16 1.39 0.15
CA HIS A 278 8.89 1.98 0.56
C HIS A 278 8.59 3.29 -0.17
N THR A 279 9.61 4.06 -0.53
CA THR A 279 9.46 5.33 -1.25
C THR A 279 8.72 5.14 -2.58
N THR A 280 9.06 4.10 -3.35
CA THR A 280 8.42 3.82 -4.65
C THR A 280 6.95 3.39 -4.49
N ILE A 281 6.67 2.50 -3.53
CA ILE A 281 5.29 2.05 -3.26
C ILE A 281 4.46 3.19 -2.67
N LEU A 282 5.07 4.00 -1.83
CA LEU A 282 4.42 5.16 -1.23
C LEU A 282 3.98 6.18 -2.28
N ASP A 283 4.80 6.43 -3.30
CA ASP A 283 4.46 7.35 -4.39
C ASP A 283 3.31 6.80 -5.24
N VAL A 284 3.32 5.50 -5.56
CA VAL A 284 2.19 4.85 -6.23
C VAL A 284 0.93 4.94 -5.36
N PHE A 285 1.05 4.66 -4.07
CA PHE A 285 -0.05 4.78 -3.10
C PHE A 285 -0.65 6.19 -3.10
N LYS A 286 0.19 7.24 -2.99
CA LYS A 286 -0.23 8.64 -3.02
C LYS A 286 -0.98 8.99 -4.30
N ASN A 287 -0.49 8.54 -5.45
CA ASN A 287 -1.13 8.79 -6.73
C ASN A 287 -2.50 8.10 -6.79
N ARG A 288 -2.58 6.83 -6.38
CA ARG A 288 -3.84 6.08 -6.35
C ARG A 288 -4.86 6.66 -5.38
N ILE A 289 -4.41 7.20 -4.23
CA ILE A 289 -5.26 7.92 -3.28
C ILE A 289 -5.86 9.17 -3.95
N LYS A 290 -5.06 9.95 -4.68
CA LYS A 290 -5.53 11.15 -5.41
C LYS A 290 -6.54 10.78 -6.50
N GLU A 291 -6.25 9.75 -7.30
CA GLU A 291 -7.13 9.28 -8.39
C GLU A 291 -8.51 8.83 -7.89
N ARG A 292 -8.56 8.22 -6.71
CA ARG A 292 -9.80 7.69 -6.12
C ARG A 292 -10.46 8.65 -5.14
N GLU A 293 -9.78 9.73 -4.77
CA GLU A 293 -10.21 10.62 -3.69
C GLU A 293 -10.47 9.87 -2.37
N THR A 294 -9.65 8.80 -2.10
CA THR A 294 -9.73 8.05 -0.86
C THR A 294 -9.25 8.94 0.28
N ARG A 295 -9.99 9.00 1.38
CA ARG A 295 -9.63 9.87 2.51
C ARG A 295 -8.65 9.16 3.44
N ILE A 296 -7.64 9.88 3.88
CA ILE A 296 -6.63 9.43 4.81
C ILE A 296 -6.76 10.19 6.13
N PHE A 297 -6.70 9.45 7.23
CA PHE A 297 -6.70 9.98 8.59
C PHE A 297 -5.42 9.48 9.27
N SER A 298 -4.41 10.35 9.35
CA SER A 298 -3.09 10.03 9.91
C SER A 298 -3.00 10.50 11.35
N PHE A 299 -2.63 9.59 12.26
CA PHE A 299 -2.54 9.84 13.70
C PHE A 299 -1.09 9.73 14.16
N PHE A 300 -0.62 10.71 14.93
CA PHE A 300 0.72 10.72 15.51
C PHE A 300 0.64 10.70 17.04
N GLU A 301 1.63 10.06 17.67
CA GLU A 301 1.74 9.95 19.12
C GLU A 301 2.13 11.29 19.77
N THR A 302 1.65 11.49 21.00
CA THR A 302 1.94 12.70 21.77
C THR A 302 2.73 12.42 23.03
N GLU A 303 2.86 11.16 23.40
CA GLU A 303 3.61 10.70 24.55
C GLU A 303 4.77 9.81 24.10
N LYS A 304 5.86 9.87 24.86
CA LYS A 304 7.02 9.04 24.60
C LYS A 304 6.74 7.58 24.98
N THR A 305 7.25 6.67 24.17
CA THR A 305 7.18 5.22 24.36
C THR A 305 8.45 4.74 25.06
N PRO A 306 8.37 4.00 26.18
CA PRO A 306 9.55 3.38 26.78
C PRO A 306 10.15 2.31 25.85
N LYS A 307 11.46 2.33 25.64
CA LYS A 307 12.18 1.26 24.95
C LYS A 307 12.01 -0.08 25.67
N VAL A 308 12.01 -1.15 24.90
CA VAL A 308 12.01 -2.51 25.46
C VAL A 308 13.43 -2.83 25.90
N VAL A 309 13.63 -3.17 27.17
CA VAL A 309 14.92 -3.56 27.74
C VAL A 309 14.79 -4.91 28.44
N LYS A 310 15.90 -5.65 28.50
CA LYS A 310 15.99 -6.90 29.23
C LYS A 310 16.09 -6.59 30.73
N GLN A 311 15.22 -7.18 31.52
CA GLN A 311 15.18 -7.01 32.98
C GLN A 311 16.14 -8.01 33.67
N GLU A 312 16.44 -7.76 34.96
CA GLU A 312 17.34 -8.60 35.74
C GLU A 312 16.88 -10.07 35.84
N ASP A 313 15.59 -10.32 35.76
CA ASP A 313 15.00 -11.68 35.75
C ASP A 313 15.07 -12.37 34.37
N GLY A 314 15.69 -11.71 33.38
CA GLY A 314 15.81 -12.21 32.00
C GLY A 314 14.55 -11.99 31.15
N THR A 315 13.50 -11.40 31.69
CA THR A 315 12.29 -11.00 30.93
C THR A 315 12.54 -9.66 30.21
N PHE A 316 11.71 -9.37 29.20
CA PHE A 316 11.75 -8.09 28.50
C PHE A 316 10.60 -7.21 28.93
N GLY A 317 10.91 -5.99 29.35
CA GLY A 317 9.95 -4.98 29.80
C GLY A 317 10.14 -3.65 29.08
N ARG A 318 9.07 -2.86 28.99
CA ARG A 318 9.12 -1.48 28.49
C ARG A 318 9.53 -0.53 29.62
N THR A 319 10.80 -0.55 30.01
CA THR A 319 11.38 0.22 31.12
C THR A 319 12.61 1.02 30.72
N GLY A 320 13.02 1.00 29.45
CA GLY A 320 14.14 1.75 28.92
C GLY A 320 13.83 3.23 28.69
N ASP A 321 14.75 3.91 28.01
CA ASP A 321 14.65 5.32 27.67
C ASP A 321 13.35 5.65 26.94
N LEU A 322 12.83 6.83 27.18
CA LEU A 322 11.61 7.34 26.57
C LEU A 322 11.89 7.97 25.22
N ILE A 323 11.35 7.41 24.14
CA ILE A 323 11.48 7.90 22.76
C ILE A 323 10.12 8.21 22.14
N ILE A 324 10.08 9.13 21.19
CA ILE A 324 8.98 9.23 20.21
C ILE A 324 9.30 8.25 19.08
N VAL A 325 8.48 7.23 18.88
CA VAL A 325 8.69 6.22 17.84
C VAL A 325 8.35 6.78 16.48
N VAL A 326 7.21 7.47 16.36
CA VAL A 326 6.74 8.08 15.11
C VAL A 326 6.16 9.46 15.40
N ASP A 327 6.88 10.50 15.01
CA ASP A 327 6.47 11.87 15.20
C ASP A 327 5.48 12.37 14.14
N ARG A 328 5.06 13.62 14.26
CA ARG A 328 4.10 14.26 13.35
C ARG A 328 4.59 14.29 11.90
N ASP A 329 5.87 14.53 11.68
CA ASP A 329 6.41 14.66 10.33
C ASP A 329 6.58 13.29 9.68
N SER A 330 6.90 12.27 10.47
CA SER A 330 7.02 10.88 10.01
C SER A 330 5.69 10.28 9.51
N VAL A 331 4.53 10.66 10.08
CA VAL A 331 3.21 10.15 9.63
C VAL A 331 2.66 10.86 8.40
N LYS A 332 3.24 12.00 8.01
CA LYS A 332 2.68 12.87 6.98
C LYS A 332 2.91 12.31 5.57
N LEU A 333 1.82 12.19 4.80
CA LEU A 333 1.86 11.80 3.39
C LEU A 333 1.93 13.00 2.44
N GLY A 334 1.44 14.18 2.86
CA GLY A 334 1.37 15.38 2.02
C GLY A 334 0.26 15.30 0.97
N LEU A 335 -0.91 14.80 1.35
CA LEU A 335 -2.04 14.57 0.46
C LEU A 335 -3.23 15.51 0.72
N GLU A 336 -3.00 16.71 1.27
CA GLU A 336 -4.11 17.67 1.51
C GLU A 336 -4.86 17.99 0.20
N PRO A 337 -6.19 18.10 0.21
CA PRO A 337 -7.13 18.02 1.34
C PRO A 337 -7.59 16.59 1.69
N LEU A 338 -7.09 15.55 1.02
CA LEU A 338 -7.51 14.15 1.23
C LEU A 338 -6.95 13.56 2.52
N GLU A 339 -5.80 14.07 3.00
CA GLU A 339 -5.20 13.68 4.27
C GLU A 339 -5.54 14.68 5.38
N LYS A 340 -5.89 14.14 6.55
CA LYS A 340 -6.07 14.89 7.79
C LYS A 340 -5.18 14.33 8.88
N LEU A 341 -4.42 15.20 9.54
CA LEU A 341 -3.52 14.84 10.64
C LEU A 341 -4.22 15.05 11.98
N PHE A 342 -4.14 14.05 12.85
CA PHE A 342 -4.72 14.06 14.19
C PHE A 342 -3.67 13.73 15.25
N ARG A 343 -3.80 14.39 16.40
CA ARG A 343 -3.09 13.99 17.60
C ARG A 343 -3.82 12.80 18.23
N ALA A 344 -3.10 11.73 18.51
CA ALA A 344 -3.63 10.65 19.35
C ALA A 344 -3.07 10.81 20.77
N GLU A 345 -3.94 10.81 21.77
CA GLU A 345 -3.51 10.78 23.16
C GLU A 345 -2.87 9.43 23.48
N GLY A 346 -1.67 9.46 24.06
CA GLY A 346 -0.90 8.28 24.40
C GLY A 346 0.38 8.11 23.57
N ASN A 347 1.10 7.06 23.90
CA ASN A 347 2.33 6.64 23.23
C ASN A 347 2.03 5.69 22.07
N HIS A 348 3.06 5.26 21.34
CA HIS A 348 2.91 4.40 20.16
C HIS A 348 2.05 3.14 20.40
N SER A 349 2.07 2.59 21.58
CA SER A 349 1.29 1.38 21.91
C SER A 349 -0.12 1.64 22.37
N THR A 350 -0.39 2.81 22.97
CA THR A 350 -1.67 3.16 23.59
C THR A 350 -2.50 4.12 22.75
N MET A 351 -1.91 4.76 21.75
CA MET A 351 -2.59 5.73 20.88
C MET A 351 -3.83 5.16 20.17
N VAL A 352 -3.89 3.86 19.96
CA VAL A 352 -5.04 3.18 19.33
C VAL A 352 -6.20 2.96 20.31
N GLU A 353 -5.99 3.16 21.62
CA GLU A 353 -6.98 2.94 22.67
C GLU A 353 -7.96 4.13 22.81
N SER A 354 -7.54 5.34 22.41
CA SER A 354 -8.27 6.62 22.61
C SER A 354 -9.09 7.09 21.39
N THR A 355 -9.22 6.28 20.34
CA THR A 355 -9.53 6.76 18.98
C THR A 355 -10.99 6.62 18.55
N LEU A 356 -11.91 6.26 19.43
CA LEU A 356 -13.33 6.08 19.09
C LEU A 356 -13.96 7.33 18.44
N GLU A 357 -13.62 8.52 18.90
CA GLU A 357 -14.16 9.78 18.36
C GLU A 357 -13.69 10.06 16.91
N ALA A 358 -12.45 9.71 16.58
CA ALA A 358 -11.95 9.86 15.21
C ALA A 358 -12.58 8.84 14.25
N ALA A 359 -12.80 7.60 14.71
CA ALA A 359 -13.52 6.59 13.94
C ALA A 359 -14.98 7.00 13.70
N LYS A 360 -15.65 7.56 14.70
CA LYS A 360 -16.99 8.14 14.56
C LYS A 360 -17.04 9.24 13.51
N TYR A 361 -16.08 10.18 13.53
CA TYR A 361 -16.01 11.25 12.54
C TYR A 361 -15.86 10.70 11.11
N GLY A 362 -15.00 9.72 10.90
CA GLY A 362 -14.80 9.10 9.58
C GLY A 362 -16.06 8.43 9.07
N VAL A 363 -16.75 7.63 9.91
CA VAL A 363 -17.95 6.89 9.52
C VAL A 363 -19.17 7.79 9.34
N ASP A 364 -19.36 8.82 10.16
CA ASP A 364 -20.40 9.83 9.95
C ASP A 364 -20.26 10.49 8.57
N GLN A 365 -19.02 10.80 8.16
CA GLN A 365 -18.73 11.32 6.82
C GLN A 365 -19.05 10.30 5.70
N ILE A 366 -18.84 8.99 5.94
CA ILE A 366 -19.18 7.94 4.97
C ILE A 366 -20.69 7.85 4.79
N GLN A 367 -21.46 7.89 5.85
CA GLN A 367 -22.92 7.84 5.80
C GLN A 367 -23.48 9.06 5.06
N ARG A 368 -22.95 10.26 5.33
CA ARG A 368 -23.35 11.49 4.65
C ARG A 368 -22.97 11.51 3.17
N ASN A 369 -21.79 10.99 2.81
CA ASN A 369 -21.28 11.01 1.42
C ASN A 369 -21.67 9.75 0.64
N GLY A 370 -21.95 8.61 1.28
CA GLY A 370 -22.45 7.40 0.64
C GLY A 370 -23.78 7.62 -0.08
N ILE A 371 -24.64 8.49 0.45
CA ILE A 371 -25.90 8.92 -0.19
C ILE A 371 -25.63 9.74 -1.46
N LYS A 372 -24.60 10.61 -1.46
CA LYS A 372 -24.22 11.40 -2.65
C LYS A 372 -23.61 10.53 -3.76
N ARG A 373 -22.75 9.55 -3.41
CA ARG A 373 -22.14 8.64 -4.41
C ARG A 373 -23.16 7.67 -5.05
N LYS A 374 -24.19 7.21 -4.33
CA LYS A 374 -25.30 6.44 -4.92
C LYS A 374 -26.12 7.28 -5.92
N ARG A 375 -26.33 8.57 -5.68
CA ARG A 375 -27.02 9.48 -6.63
C ARG A 375 -26.20 9.71 -7.91
N VAL A 376 -24.89 9.80 -7.83
CA VAL A 376 -24.02 9.95 -9.01
C VAL A 376 -23.99 8.64 -9.83
N ARG A 377 -23.98 7.44 -9.18
CA ARG A 377 -24.06 6.16 -9.90
C ARG A 377 -25.41 5.89 -10.57
N SER A 378 -26.53 6.40 -10.03
CA SER A 378 -27.86 6.20 -10.62
C SER A 378 -28.23 7.20 -11.70
N SER A 379 -27.46 8.28 -11.90
CA SER A 379 -27.68 9.30 -12.93
C SER A 379 -26.85 9.09 -14.20
N TYR A 380 -25.94 8.11 -14.22
CA TYR A 380 -25.26 7.70 -15.44
C TYR A 380 -25.98 6.48 -16.05
N GLY A 381 -27.18 6.73 -16.54
CA GLY A 381 -27.79 5.95 -17.59
C GLY A 381 -26.96 6.11 -18.86
N ASP A 382 -26.77 4.99 -19.52
CA ASP A 382 -26.13 4.75 -20.80
C ASP A 382 -26.42 5.89 -21.82
N ASP A 383 -25.52 6.88 -21.92
CA ASP A 383 -25.48 7.80 -23.04
C ASP A 383 -24.03 8.19 -23.34
N GLY A 384 -23.67 7.88 -24.60
CA GLY A 384 -22.30 7.96 -25.10
C GLY A 384 -21.70 9.37 -25.08
N ASN A 385 -20.78 9.58 -24.15
CA ASN A 385 -19.78 10.62 -24.31
C ASN A 385 -18.42 10.11 -23.78
N ARG A 386 -17.52 9.81 -24.73
CA ARG A 386 -16.22 9.14 -24.54
C ARG A 386 -15.10 10.05 -24.03
N ALA A 387 -15.36 11.17 -23.39
CA ALA A 387 -14.35 12.19 -23.15
C ALA A 387 -13.93 12.42 -21.69
N ASN A 388 -14.20 11.52 -20.72
CA ASN A 388 -13.60 11.63 -19.38
C ASN A 388 -13.70 10.29 -18.61
N ARG A 389 -12.99 9.26 -19.07
CA ARG A 389 -12.76 8.05 -18.27
C ARG A 389 -11.38 8.16 -17.60
N PRO A 390 -11.29 8.01 -16.26
CA PRO A 390 -10.00 7.93 -15.60
C PRO A 390 -9.24 6.70 -16.10
N TYR A 391 -7.96 6.86 -16.35
CA TYR A 391 -7.00 5.90 -16.88
C TYR A 391 -7.10 4.53 -16.20
N ARG A 392 -7.51 3.52 -16.95
CA ARG A 392 -7.46 2.11 -16.51
C ARG A 392 -6.13 1.49 -16.91
N PHE A 393 -5.25 1.21 -15.95
CA PHE A 393 -4.11 0.30 -16.08
C PHE A 393 -4.58 -1.17 -16.25
N SER A 394 -5.61 -1.41 -17.02
CA SER A 394 -6.16 -2.76 -17.17
C SER A 394 -5.52 -3.57 -18.31
N HIS A 395 -4.50 -3.01 -19.00
CA HIS A 395 -3.88 -3.67 -20.15
C HIS A 395 -2.67 -4.51 -19.70
N PRO A 396 -2.71 -5.85 -19.75
CA PRO A 396 -1.58 -6.69 -19.37
C PRO A 396 -0.29 -6.33 -20.13
N ALA A 397 -0.38 -5.97 -21.41
CA ALA A 397 0.73 -5.53 -22.23
C ALA A 397 1.42 -4.27 -21.70
N LEU A 398 0.66 -3.32 -21.13
CA LEU A 398 1.23 -2.09 -20.56
C LEU A 398 1.99 -2.38 -19.25
N ARG A 399 1.54 -3.36 -18.47
CA ARG A 399 2.27 -3.83 -17.28
C ARG A 399 3.61 -4.47 -17.65
N GLU A 400 3.62 -5.31 -18.68
CA GLU A 400 4.85 -5.92 -19.18
C GLU A 400 5.83 -4.89 -19.76
N LEU A 401 5.33 -3.77 -20.26
CA LEU A 401 6.16 -2.68 -20.76
C LEU A 401 6.79 -1.87 -19.61
N HIS A 402 6.13 -1.79 -18.47
CA HIS A 402 6.54 -0.97 -17.34
C HIS A 402 7.79 -1.53 -16.64
N ILE A 403 8.88 -0.76 -16.61
CA ILE A 403 10.09 -1.01 -15.79
C ILE A 403 10.12 0.02 -14.66
N THR A 404 10.06 1.30 -15.06
CA THR A 404 9.97 2.47 -14.18
C THR A 404 9.00 3.45 -14.83
N ASP A 405 8.45 4.36 -14.05
CA ASP A 405 7.68 5.48 -14.59
C ASP A 405 8.61 6.70 -14.75
N PRO A 406 8.94 7.13 -15.97
CA PRO A 406 9.83 8.27 -16.17
C PRO A 406 9.34 9.57 -15.51
N ARG A 407 8.04 9.70 -15.25
CA ARG A 407 7.47 10.85 -14.56
C ARG A 407 7.88 10.86 -13.09
N LEU A 408 7.82 9.69 -12.44
CA LEU A 408 8.25 9.49 -11.06
C LEU A 408 9.78 9.57 -10.94
N ASP A 409 10.51 9.05 -11.94
CA ASP A 409 11.97 9.18 -11.97
C ASP A 409 12.40 10.64 -11.99
N LYS A 410 11.71 11.48 -12.78
CA LYS A 410 11.94 12.93 -12.81
C LYS A 410 11.69 13.57 -11.44
N GLU A 411 10.55 13.31 -10.83
CA GLU A 411 10.19 13.84 -9.50
C GLU A 411 11.22 13.42 -8.44
N ARG A 412 11.65 12.16 -8.46
CA ARG A 412 12.69 11.63 -7.58
C ARG A 412 14.02 12.37 -7.76
N ILE A 413 14.44 12.60 -9.01
CA ILE A 413 15.67 13.33 -9.34
C ILE A 413 15.59 14.76 -8.82
N GLU A 414 14.51 15.47 -9.07
CA GLU A 414 14.30 16.84 -8.57
C GLU A 414 14.36 16.88 -7.05
N SER A 415 13.64 16.00 -6.36
CA SER A 415 13.62 15.92 -4.91
C SER A 415 15.01 15.62 -4.31
N THR A 416 15.72 14.62 -4.87
CA THR A 416 17.05 14.21 -4.38
C THR A 416 18.09 15.32 -4.53
N LYS A 417 17.94 16.19 -5.53
CA LYS A 417 18.87 17.31 -5.78
C LYS A 417 18.45 18.64 -5.15
N GLY A 418 17.51 18.60 -4.19
CA GLY A 418 17.11 19.77 -3.42
C GLY A 418 16.05 20.66 -4.10
N GLY A 419 15.36 20.15 -5.12
CA GLY A 419 14.35 20.88 -5.89
C GLY A 419 14.88 21.57 -7.12
N LEU A 420 13.97 21.98 -7.98
CA LEU A 420 14.29 22.73 -9.20
C LEU A 420 14.18 24.24 -8.94
N PHE A 421 15.29 24.94 -9.01
CA PHE A 421 15.31 26.40 -8.90
C PHE A 421 15.10 27.05 -10.25
N ASP A 422 14.20 28.00 -10.36
CA ASP A 422 13.83 28.72 -11.58
C ASP A 422 15.06 29.31 -12.31
N ASP A 423 15.95 29.93 -11.60
CA ASP A 423 17.16 30.56 -12.17
C ASP A 423 18.17 29.55 -12.71
N SER A 424 18.10 28.28 -12.31
CA SER A 424 19.04 27.24 -12.72
C SER A 424 18.86 26.79 -14.17
N TYR A 425 17.66 26.94 -14.76
CA TYR A 425 17.37 26.46 -16.10
C TYR A 425 16.74 27.48 -17.04
N LYS A 426 16.10 28.56 -16.54
CA LYS A 426 15.39 29.53 -17.38
C LYS A 426 16.24 30.22 -18.44
N TRP A 427 17.53 30.28 -18.21
CA TRP A 427 18.50 30.82 -19.18
C TRP A 427 18.43 30.11 -20.54
N ILE A 428 18.11 28.80 -20.58
CA ILE A 428 18.05 28.02 -21.82
C ILE A 428 16.93 28.54 -22.75
N LEU A 429 15.85 29.04 -22.17
CA LEU A 429 14.72 29.60 -22.96
C LEU A 429 15.14 30.81 -23.78
N GLY A 430 16.18 31.52 -23.34
CA GLY A 430 16.81 32.62 -24.06
C GLY A 430 17.84 32.18 -25.11
N ASN A 431 18.35 30.93 -25.02
CA ASN A 431 19.43 30.44 -25.88
C ASN A 431 18.99 30.36 -27.34
N PRO A 432 19.81 30.86 -28.28
CA PRO A 432 19.47 30.85 -29.71
C PRO A 432 19.26 29.45 -30.31
N ASP A 433 20.06 28.46 -29.89
CA ASP A 433 19.96 27.09 -30.43
C ASP A 433 18.70 26.38 -29.91
N PHE A 434 18.33 26.62 -28.63
CA PHE A 434 17.08 26.13 -28.09
C PHE A 434 15.87 26.73 -28.81
N LYS A 435 15.90 28.06 -29.09
CA LYS A 435 14.85 28.75 -29.85
C LYS A 435 14.74 28.23 -31.29
N LYS A 436 15.86 27.98 -31.96
CA LYS A 436 15.88 27.38 -33.30
C LYS A 436 15.28 25.97 -33.26
N TRP A 437 15.76 25.13 -32.33
CA TRP A 437 15.23 23.78 -32.17
C TRP A 437 13.73 23.79 -31.93
N ARG A 438 13.24 24.70 -31.10
CA ARG A 438 11.83 24.76 -30.72
C ARG A 438 10.94 25.25 -31.88
N ASN A 439 11.34 26.29 -32.59
CA ASN A 439 10.48 27.05 -33.48
C ASN A 439 10.76 26.79 -34.99
N ASP A 440 11.86 26.19 -35.33
CA ASP A 440 12.26 25.96 -36.74
C ASP A 440 12.09 24.47 -37.08
N ASP A 441 11.30 24.22 -38.11
CA ASP A 441 10.94 22.88 -38.56
C ASP A 441 12.13 22.09 -39.15
N GLN A 442 13.25 22.72 -39.42
CA GLN A 442 14.46 22.07 -39.92
C GLN A 442 15.33 21.50 -38.78
N TYR A 443 15.12 21.91 -37.55
CA TYR A 443 15.92 21.49 -36.38
C TYR A 443 15.18 20.44 -35.55
N HIS A 444 15.46 19.17 -35.81
CA HIS A 444 14.78 18.04 -35.18
C HIS A 444 15.43 17.57 -33.89
N ILE A 445 16.69 17.91 -33.63
CA ILE A 445 17.44 17.46 -32.47
C ILE A 445 18.25 18.59 -31.83
N LEU A 446 18.18 18.67 -30.49
CA LEU A 446 19.05 19.50 -29.67
C LEU A 446 19.91 18.58 -28.78
N TRP A 447 21.23 18.68 -28.95
CA TRP A 447 22.18 17.91 -28.15
C TRP A 447 22.82 18.81 -27.10
N ILE A 448 22.61 18.47 -25.80
CA ILE A 448 23.16 19.20 -24.67
C ILE A 448 24.35 18.41 -24.12
N SER A 449 25.56 18.85 -24.35
CA SER A 449 26.78 18.21 -23.87
C SER A 449 27.45 19.05 -22.75
N GLY A 450 28.23 18.38 -21.91
CA GLY A 450 28.99 19.04 -20.86
C GLY A 450 29.50 18.07 -19.79
N ASP A 451 30.46 18.52 -18.99
CA ASP A 451 31.09 17.73 -17.95
C ASP A 451 30.11 17.20 -16.89
N PRO A 452 30.47 16.15 -16.16
CA PRO A 452 29.72 15.66 -15.00
C PRO A 452 29.46 16.78 -13.97
N GLY A 453 28.29 16.74 -13.34
CA GLY A 453 27.95 17.69 -12.28
C GLY A 453 27.56 19.11 -12.74
N LYS A 454 27.56 19.41 -14.03
CA LYS A 454 27.18 20.75 -14.57
C LYS A 454 25.68 21.00 -14.63
N GLY A 455 24.86 20.13 -14.05
CA GLY A 455 23.40 20.38 -13.90
C GLY A 455 22.57 20.00 -15.13
N LYS A 456 23.08 19.24 -16.12
CA LYS A 456 22.33 18.83 -17.32
C LYS A 456 20.97 18.19 -17.02
N THR A 457 20.94 17.25 -16.09
CA THR A 457 19.70 16.58 -15.66
C THR A 457 18.67 17.57 -15.12
N MET A 458 19.07 18.50 -14.25
CA MET A 458 18.18 19.52 -13.72
C MET A 458 17.72 20.50 -14.79
N LEU A 459 18.59 20.82 -15.76
CA LEU A 459 18.23 21.61 -16.93
C LEU A 459 17.13 20.91 -17.75
N LEU A 460 17.25 19.60 -17.99
CA LEU A 460 16.22 18.83 -18.70
C LEU A 460 14.93 18.71 -17.91
N CYS A 461 15.00 18.54 -16.58
CA CYS A 461 13.82 18.61 -15.73
C CYS A 461 13.08 19.95 -15.89
N GLY A 462 13.81 21.06 -15.91
CA GLY A 462 13.28 22.40 -16.16
C GLY A 462 12.62 22.54 -17.53
N ILE A 463 13.29 22.07 -18.59
CA ILE A 463 12.75 22.07 -19.95
C ILE A 463 11.44 21.26 -20.03
N VAL A 464 11.39 20.07 -19.41
CA VAL A 464 10.16 19.25 -19.33
C VAL A 464 9.01 20.03 -18.68
N ASN A 465 9.28 20.74 -17.57
CA ASN A 465 8.26 21.55 -16.89
C ASN A 465 7.77 22.71 -17.76
N GLU A 466 8.68 23.40 -18.43
CA GLU A 466 8.33 24.51 -19.35
C GLU A 466 7.48 24.01 -20.54
N LEU A 467 7.89 22.93 -21.20
CA LEU A 467 7.13 22.34 -22.30
C LEU A 467 5.71 21.93 -21.88
N LYS A 468 5.57 21.34 -20.69
CA LYS A 468 4.25 21.01 -20.12
C LYS A 468 3.41 22.25 -19.86
N ARG A 469 4.01 23.30 -19.28
CA ARG A 469 3.30 24.53 -18.93
C ARG A 469 2.80 25.27 -20.17
N ASP A 470 3.67 25.40 -21.16
CA ASP A 470 3.38 26.18 -22.37
C ASP A 470 2.32 25.50 -23.27
N ASN A 471 2.14 24.19 -23.13
CA ASN A 471 1.23 23.40 -23.96
C ASN A 471 0.11 22.71 -23.13
N SER A 472 -0.15 23.16 -21.91
CA SER A 472 -1.12 22.56 -20.99
C SER A 472 -2.58 22.54 -21.50
N ALA A 473 -2.90 23.36 -22.49
CA ALA A 473 -4.24 23.45 -23.10
C ALA A 473 -4.23 23.12 -24.62
N ALA A 474 -3.10 22.65 -25.17
CA ALA A 474 -2.99 22.38 -26.60
C ALA A 474 -3.36 20.91 -26.92
N ASP A 475 -4.39 20.72 -27.74
CA ASP A 475 -4.64 19.42 -28.35
C ASP A 475 -3.50 19.04 -29.30
N GLY A 476 -3.08 17.76 -29.28
CA GLY A 476 -2.01 17.27 -30.15
C GLY A 476 -0.59 17.47 -29.62
N PHE A 477 -0.42 17.81 -28.35
CA PHE A 477 0.88 17.87 -27.68
C PHE A 477 1.23 16.56 -26.98
N TYR A 478 2.34 15.94 -27.37
CA TYR A 478 2.85 14.70 -26.76
C TYR A 478 4.26 14.90 -26.26
N LEU A 479 4.52 14.56 -25.00
CA LEU A 479 5.82 14.69 -24.36
C LEU A 479 6.23 13.39 -23.69
N SER A 480 7.32 12.81 -24.13
CA SER A 480 7.91 11.63 -23.50
C SER A 480 9.38 11.86 -23.18
N TYR A 481 9.82 11.40 -22.03
CA TYR A 481 11.18 11.57 -21.55
C TYR A 481 11.67 10.37 -20.76
N PHE A 482 13.00 10.20 -20.71
CA PHE A 482 13.66 9.15 -19.95
C PHE A 482 14.98 9.65 -19.36
N PHE A 483 15.30 9.22 -18.14
CA PHE A 483 16.50 9.57 -17.41
C PHE A 483 17.34 8.31 -17.21
N CYS A 484 18.45 8.17 -17.96
CA CYS A 484 19.38 7.06 -17.78
C CYS A 484 20.14 7.21 -16.46
N GLN A 485 20.46 6.09 -15.82
CA GLN A 485 21.30 6.04 -14.62
C GLN A 485 22.24 4.84 -14.73
N GLY A 486 23.53 5.08 -14.94
CA GLY A 486 24.53 4.05 -15.18
C GLY A 486 24.68 3.03 -14.04
N THR A 487 24.34 3.43 -12.82
CA THR A 487 24.38 2.58 -11.61
C THR A 487 23.19 1.65 -11.47
N ASP A 488 22.12 1.81 -12.24
CA ASP A 488 20.91 0.99 -12.17
C ASP A 488 20.72 0.21 -13.48
N ALA A 489 21.00 -1.10 -13.44
CA ALA A 489 20.90 -1.99 -14.61
C ALA A 489 19.49 -2.05 -15.24
N ARG A 490 18.46 -1.64 -14.52
CA ARG A 490 17.08 -1.63 -15.03
C ARG A 490 16.85 -0.46 -16.00
N ILE A 491 17.60 0.64 -15.89
CA ILE A 491 17.39 1.89 -16.63
C ILE A 491 18.64 2.42 -17.34
N ASN A 492 19.72 1.61 -17.42
CA ASN A 492 20.96 1.94 -18.10
C ASN A 492 21.13 1.24 -19.46
N ASN A 493 20.04 0.92 -20.14
CA ASN A 493 20.09 0.19 -21.41
C ASN A 493 19.04 0.71 -22.42
N ALA A 494 19.33 0.54 -23.70
CA ALA A 494 18.51 1.05 -24.80
C ALA A 494 17.07 0.50 -24.80
N THR A 495 16.89 -0.75 -24.39
CA THR A 495 15.57 -1.38 -24.27
C THR A 495 14.71 -0.68 -23.21
N ALA A 496 15.31 -0.34 -22.08
CA ALA A 496 14.62 0.39 -21.00
C ALA A 496 14.21 1.80 -21.45
N VAL A 497 15.07 2.50 -22.18
CA VAL A 497 14.75 3.81 -22.77
C VAL A 497 13.50 3.71 -23.63
N LEU A 498 13.45 2.76 -24.58
CA LEU A 498 12.28 2.58 -25.44
C LEU A 498 11.02 2.22 -24.67
N ARG A 499 11.14 1.32 -23.69
CA ARG A 499 10.01 0.96 -22.83
C ARG A 499 9.43 2.18 -22.12
N GLY A 500 10.28 3.02 -21.53
CA GLY A 500 9.86 4.24 -20.84
C GLY A 500 9.23 5.28 -21.79
N LEU A 501 9.82 5.49 -22.97
CA LEU A 501 9.27 6.41 -23.96
C LEU A 501 7.91 5.94 -24.48
N ILE A 502 7.77 4.67 -24.86
CA ILE A 502 6.50 4.07 -25.32
C ILE A 502 5.45 4.14 -24.22
N PHE A 503 5.81 3.76 -23.00
CA PHE A 503 4.93 3.81 -21.83
C PHE A 503 4.35 5.21 -21.62
N SER A 504 5.20 6.25 -21.64
CA SER A 504 4.77 7.63 -21.45
C SER A 504 3.85 8.14 -22.56
N LEU A 505 4.04 7.71 -23.82
CA LEU A 505 3.17 8.07 -24.94
C LEU A 505 1.80 7.39 -24.85
N ILE A 506 1.76 6.10 -24.52
CA ILE A 506 0.50 5.36 -24.36
C ILE A 506 -0.34 5.93 -23.19
N LEU A 507 0.32 6.42 -22.14
CA LEU A 507 -0.39 7.09 -21.04
C LEU A 507 -1.06 8.40 -21.44
N GLN A 508 -0.60 9.06 -22.51
CA GLN A 508 -1.17 10.29 -23.03
C GLN A 508 -2.25 10.01 -24.08
N GLU A 509 -2.11 8.91 -24.84
CA GLU A 509 -3.07 8.51 -25.87
C GLU A 509 -3.28 6.99 -25.79
N GLU A 510 -4.38 6.57 -25.19
CA GLU A 510 -4.71 5.16 -24.89
C GLU A 510 -4.85 4.31 -26.16
N SER A 511 -5.26 4.88 -27.28
CA SER A 511 -5.44 4.18 -28.55
C SER A 511 -4.13 3.54 -29.05
N LEU A 512 -2.98 4.14 -28.70
CA LEU A 512 -1.64 3.64 -29.02
C LEU A 512 -1.32 2.30 -28.32
N GLY A 513 -2.03 1.96 -27.26
CA GLY A 513 -1.92 0.70 -26.54
C GLY A 513 -2.20 -0.53 -27.42
N SER A 514 -2.94 -0.36 -28.51
CA SER A 514 -3.20 -1.43 -29.49
C SER A 514 -1.92 -2.05 -30.08
N HIS A 515 -0.86 -1.24 -30.27
CA HIS A 515 0.42 -1.71 -30.81
C HIS A 515 1.17 -2.67 -29.89
N ILE A 516 1.11 -2.44 -28.58
CA ILE A 516 1.72 -3.35 -27.60
C ILE A 516 0.84 -4.56 -27.33
N GLN A 517 -0.48 -4.38 -27.37
CA GLN A 517 -1.41 -5.47 -27.16
C GLN A 517 -1.28 -6.56 -28.23
N GLN A 518 -1.16 -6.20 -29.46
CA GLN A 518 -0.99 -7.15 -30.56
C GLN A 518 0.25 -8.07 -30.35
N ILE A 519 1.35 -7.51 -29.80
CA ILE A 519 2.54 -8.30 -29.50
C ILE A 519 2.31 -9.17 -28.26
N TYR A 520 1.66 -8.61 -27.23
CA TYR A 520 1.36 -9.35 -26.01
C TYR A 520 0.43 -10.54 -26.26
N ASP A 521 -0.57 -10.39 -27.12
CA ASP A 521 -1.50 -11.47 -27.47
C ASP A 521 -0.78 -12.63 -28.21
N GLN A 522 0.31 -12.32 -28.92
CA GLN A 522 1.11 -13.33 -29.63
C GLN A 522 2.16 -14.01 -28.75
N VAL A 523 2.75 -13.31 -27.81
CA VAL A 523 3.94 -13.75 -27.05
C VAL A 523 3.60 -14.05 -25.59
N GLY A 524 2.63 -13.37 -25.01
CA GLY A 524 2.27 -13.47 -23.59
C GLY A 524 3.25 -12.77 -22.66
N GLN A 525 3.38 -13.29 -21.46
CA GLN A 525 4.29 -12.79 -20.42
C GLN A 525 5.76 -12.81 -20.91
N GLY A 526 6.52 -11.75 -20.64
CA GLY A 526 7.88 -11.57 -21.16
C GLY A 526 7.94 -11.05 -22.59
N ALA A 527 6.83 -10.54 -23.15
CA ALA A 527 6.76 -10.04 -24.53
C ALA A 527 7.83 -8.99 -24.88
N PHE A 528 8.23 -8.19 -23.90
CA PHE A 528 9.20 -7.11 -24.04
C PHE A 528 10.55 -7.40 -23.37
N GLU A 529 10.84 -8.69 -23.14
CA GLU A 529 12.10 -9.19 -22.56
C GLU A 529 12.87 -10.09 -23.53
N GLY A 530 14.13 -10.40 -23.20
CA GLY A 530 15.00 -11.29 -23.97
C GLY A 530 15.56 -10.69 -25.26
N ILE A 531 16.19 -11.54 -26.06
CA ILE A 531 17.02 -11.16 -27.23
C ILE A 531 16.26 -10.35 -28.30
N ASN A 532 14.97 -10.60 -28.47
CA ASN A 532 14.15 -9.96 -29.51
C ASN A 532 13.39 -8.71 -28.99
N SER A 533 13.57 -8.32 -27.72
CA SER A 533 12.87 -7.18 -27.12
C SER A 533 13.13 -5.88 -27.86
N TRP A 534 14.39 -5.59 -28.19
CA TRP A 534 14.77 -4.40 -28.95
C TRP A 534 14.02 -4.29 -30.28
N PHE A 535 13.98 -5.38 -31.06
CA PHE A 535 13.33 -5.36 -32.37
C PHE A 535 11.82 -5.16 -32.28
N ARG A 536 11.19 -5.76 -31.30
CA ARG A 536 9.75 -5.58 -31.05
C ARG A 536 9.45 -4.14 -30.64
N LEU A 537 10.19 -3.62 -29.67
CA LEU A 537 9.99 -2.26 -29.14
C LEU A 537 10.30 -1.19 -30.18
N SER A 538 11.36 -1.34 -30.99
CA SER A 538 11.68 -0.37 -32.06
C SER A 538 10.62 -0.33 -33.16
N LYS A 539 9.98 -1.47 -33.48
CA LYS A 539 8.84 -1.51 -34.41
C LYS A 539 7.59 -0.83 -33.79
N VAL A 540 7.27 -1.13 -32.54
CA VAL A 540 6.16 -0.50 -31.81
C VAL A 540 6.35 1.00 -31.72
N PHE A 541 7.55 1.44 -31.33
CA PHE A 541 7.87 2.87 -31.21
C PHE A 541 7.68 3.60 -32.55
N GLY A 542 8.16 2.98 -33.65
CA GLY A 542 7.98 3.54 -34.99
C GLY A 542 6.50 3.63 -35.41
N ALA A 543 5.70 2.61 -35.09
CA ALA A 543 4.26 2.61 -35.38
C ALA A 543 3.53 3.69 -34.57
N ILE A 544 3.84 3.81 -33.27
CA ILE A 544 3.29 4.84 -32.38
C ILE A 544 3.61 6.24 -32.90
N LEU A 545 4.87 6.52 -33.23
CA LEU A 545 5.25 7.83 -33.79
C LEU A 545 4.54 8.10 -35.11
N SER A 546 4.41 7.10 -35.99
CA SER A 546 3.70 7.25 -37.26
C SER A 546 2.21 7.57 -37.05
N ASP A 547 1.57 6.99 -36.05
CA ASP A 547 0.17 7.29 -35.73
C ASP A 547 0.02 8.71 -35.17
N LEU A 548 0.92 9.13 -34.27
CA LEU A 548 0.86 10.45 -33.66
C LEU A 548 1.05 11.58 -34.69
N ILE A 549 1.92 11.40 -35.68
CA ILE A 549 2.19 12.42 -36.71
C ILE A 549 1.21 12.41 -37.89
N ARG A 550 0.18 11.57 -37.90
CA ARG A 550 -0.87 11.59 -38.93
C ARG A 550 -1.63 12.92 -38.95
N GLU A 551 -1.87 13.47 -37.76
CA GLU A 551 -2.49 14.78 -37.64
C GLU A 551 -1.43 15.88 -37.75
N PRO A 552 -1.51 16.80 -38.73
CA PRO A 552 -0.49 17.83 -38.93
C PRO A 552 -0.29 18.78 -37.76
N THR A 553 -1.26 18.90 -36.87
CA THR A 553 -1.22 19.76 -35.70
C THR A 553 -0.47 19.12 -34.52
N ASN A 554 -0.23 17.81 -34.57
CA ASN A 554 0.43 17.12 -33.47
C ASN A 554 1.93 17.43 -33.43
N THR A 555 2.47 17.59 -32.23
CA THR A 555 3.91 17.74 -31.98
C THR A 555 4.36 16.76 -30.90
N VAL A 556 5.41 16.00 -31.18
CA VAL A 556 5.96 14.97 -30.28
C VAL A 556 7.33 15.40 -29.81
N TYR A 557 7.48 15.62 -28.51
CA TYR A 557 8.76 15.92 -27.87
C TYR A 557 9.30 14.67 -27.18
N LEU A 558 10.53 14.30 -27.49
CA LEU A 558 11.22 13.12 -26.98
C LEU A 558 12.53 13.55 -26.32
N ILE A 559 12.69 13.29 -25.02
CA ILE A 559 13.83 13.77 -24.24
C ILE A 559 14.54 12.57 -23.59
N ILE A 560 15.86 12.45 -23.78
CA ILE A 560 16.68 11.42 -23.13
C ILE A 560 17.81 12.10 -22.38
N ASP A 561 17.84 11.94 -21.07
CA ASP A 561 18.94 12.42 -20.22
C ASP A 561 20.03 11.37 -20.05
N ALA A 562 21.28 11.85 -19.94
CA ALA A 562 22.47 11.06 -19.66
C ALA A 562 22.62 9.86 -20.60
N LEU A 563 22.59 10.11 -21.92
CA LEU A 563 22.67 9.09 -22.95
C LEU A 563 23.98 8.26 -22.87
N ASP A 564 25.04 8.86 -22.36
CA ASP A 564 26.35 8.22 -22.07
C ASP A 564 26.26 7.21 -20.90
N GLU A 565 25.25 7.29 -20.06
CA GLU A 565 24.97 6.33 -18.99
C GLU A 565 24.17 5.10 -19.48
N CYS A 566 23.79 5.06 -20.75
CA CYS A 566 23.21 3.89 -21.40
C CYS A 566 24.34 2.88 -21.74
N VAL A 567 24.59 1.95 -20.83
CA VAL A 567 25.74 1.00 -20.90
C VAL A 567 25.53 -0.08 -21.97
N SER A 568 24.29 -0.50 -22.20
CA SER A 568 23.99 -1.60 -23.13
C SER A 568 23.19 -1.12 -24.33
N ASP A 569 23.63 -1.52 -25.52
CA ASP A 569 22.98 -1.26 -26.82
C ASP A 569 22.84 0.23 -27.19
N LEU A 570 23.69 1.11 -26.67
CA LEU A 570 23.70 2.55 -26.97
C LEU A 570 23.76 2.82 -28.49
N GLU A 571 24.59 2.09 -29.22
CA GLU A 571 24.70 2.24 -30.68
C GLU A 571 23.36 2.00 -31.40
N LYS A 572 22.58 1.00 -30.93
CA LYS A 572 21.25 0.73 -31.50
C LYS A 572 20.28 1.89 -31.24
N LEU A 573 20.35 2.49 -30.02
CA LEU A 573 19.52 3.64 -29.66
C LEU A 573 19.89 4.87 -30.48
N LEU A 574 21.18 5.16 -30.63
CA LEU A 574 21.68 6.27 -31.48
C LEU A 574 21.23 6.11 -32.94
N ASN A 575 21.39 4.91 -33.51
CA ASN A 575 20.95 4.62 -34.86
C ASN A 575 19.44 4.78 -35.05
N LEU A 576 18.64 4.44 -34.01
CA LEU A 576 17.20 4.65 -34.02
C LEU A 576 16.85 6.16 -34.01
N ILE A 577 17.49 6.94 -33.14
CA ILE A 577 17.31 8.40 -33.08
C ILE A 577 17.69 9.03 -34.44
N LEU A 578 18.88 8.71 -34.99
CA LEU A 578 19.35 9.20 -36.29
C LEU A 578 18.38 8.84 -37.41
N LYS A 579 17.82 7.65 -37.41
CA LYS A 579 16.82 7.23 -38.40
C LYS A 579 15.60 8.16 -38.35
N PHE A 580 15.07 8.48 -37.19
CA PHE A 580 13.91 9.37 -37.06
C PHE A 580 14.25 10.82 -37.39
N VAL A 581 15.45 11.29 -37.04
CA VAL A 581 15.92 12.64 -37.39
C VAL A 581 16.18 12.81 -38.89
N SER A 582 16.76 11.80 -39.54
CA SER A 582 17.14 11.88 -40.99
C SER A 582 16.02 11.49 -41.95
N THR A 583 15.10 10.63 -41.55
CA THR A 583 14.01 10.14 -42.41
C THR A 583 12.74 11.00 -42.29
N SER A 584 12.63 11.77 -41.23
CA SER A 584 11.44 12.59 -40.98
C SER A 584 11.47 13.85 -41.80
N SER A 585 10.77 13.83 -42.91
CA SER A 585 10.17 15.05 -43.49
C SER A 585 9.06 15.64 -42.62
N SER A 586 8.86 15.13 -41.39
CA SER A 586 7.82 15.58 -40.47
C SER A 586 8.42 16.50 -39.41
N PRO A 587 8.16 17.81 -39.49
CA PRO A 587 8.64 18.78 -38.51
C PRO A 587 8.10 18.54 -37.09
N GLN A 588 7.19 17.61 -36.95
CA GLN A 588 6.40 17.31 -35.75
C GLN A 588 7.17 16.56 -34.65
N ILE A 589 8.33 15.90 -34.97
CA ILE A 589 9.11 15.16 -33.98
C ILE A 589 10.35 15.94 -33.58
N LYS A 590 10.45 16.30 -32.31
CA LYS A 590 11.57 17.07 -31.73
C LYS A 590 12.28 16.27 -30.64
N TRP A 591 13.58 16.11 -30.75
CA TRP A 591 14.42 15.41 -29.80
C TRP A 591 15.28 16.37 -28.98
N ILE A 592 15.41 16.08 -27.68
CA ILE A 592 16.50 16.58 -26.84
C ILE A 592 17.26 15.39 -26.26
N VAL A 593 18.56 15.42 -26.37
CA VAL A 593 19.43 14.42 -25.75
C VAL A 593 20.51 15.11 -24.93
N SER A 594 20.89 14.54 -23.79
CA SER A 594 22.04 15.00 -23.03
C SER A 594 23.11 13.91 -22.91
N SER A 595 24.37 14.31 -22.83
CA SER A 595 25.51 13.42 -22.59
C SER A 595 26.65 14.16 -21.91
N GLN A 596 27.65 13.40 -21.46
CA GLN A 596 28.99 13.93 -21.24
C GLN A 596 29.66 14.24 -22.59
N ASN A 597 30.75 15.07 -22.56
CA ASN A 597 31.56 15.39 -23.74
C ASN A 597 32.30 14.17 -24.24
#